data_f2084f9df5121093f8899b53e393daf5
#
_entry.id   f2084f9df5121093f8899b53e393daf5
#
_cell.length_a   1.000
_cell.length_b   1.000
_cell.length_c   1.000
_cell.angle_alpha   90.00
_cell.angle_beta   90.00
_cell.angle_gamma   90.00
#
_symmetry.space_group_name_H-M   'P 1'
#
loop_
_entity.id
_entity.type
_entity.pdbx_description
1 polymer ?
#
loop_
_entity_poly.entity_id
_entity_poly.type
_entity_poly.pdbx_seq_one_letter_code
_entity_poly.pdbx_strand_id
1 'polypeptide(L)'
;GVTQAEAEAFYNKMKNPKDETPISYGLNSRLVKRDGKIVEETYKVGGLYTEAIEKIVYWLEKAAGVAENEQQKEVIEKLIDYYQTGDLEQFDEYAILWVKDLDSQVDFVNGFTETYGDPLGMKASWESIVNFKNLEASERTHTISDNAQWFEDNSPVDSRLKKDKVKGVSAKVITAAM
;
A
#
# COMPACT_ATOMS: atom_id res chain seq x y z
N GLY A 1 18.68 19.38 -13.16
CA GLY A 1 17.89 18.50 -12.29
C GLY A 1 17.87 19.01 -10.85
N VAL A 2 17.11 18.37 -9.99
CA VAL A 2 17.08 18.60 -8.55
C VAL A 2 18.24 17.80 -7.92
N THR A 3 19.00 18.41 -7.03
CA THR A 3 20.07 17.73 -6.29
C THR A 3 19.50 17.04 -5.05
N GLN A 4 20.23 16.09 -4.47
CA GLN A 4 19.83 15.41 -3.23
C GLN A 4 19.54 16.41 -2.11
N ALA A 5 20.42 17.33 -1.83
CA ALA A 5 20.26 18.33 -0.77
C ALA A 5 18.98 19.19 -0.97
N GLU A 6 18.64 19.49 -2.22
CA GLU A 6 17.42 20.24 -2.54
C GLU A 6 16.17 19.39 -2.32
N ALA A 7 16.19 18.11 -2.67
CA ALA A 7 15.08 17.20 -2.44
C ALA A 7 14.84 16.98 -0.94
N GLU A 8 15.89 16.71 -0.19
CA GLU A 8 15.84 16.57 1.27
C GLU A 8 15.31 17.85 1.93
N ALA A 9 15.80 19.02 1.53
CA ALA A 9 15.33 20.29 2.07
C ALA A 9 13.86 20.58 1.72
N PHE A 10 13.38 20.13 0.55
CA PHE A 10 11.99 20.25 0.14
C PHE A 10 11.07 19.44 1.05
N TYR A 11 11.33 18.13 1.21
CA TYR A 11 10.47 17.25 2.00
C TYR A 11 10.60 17.48 3.51
N ASN A 12 11.78 17.85 4.01
CA ASN A 12 11.95 18.13 5.44
C ASN A 12 11.11 19.32 5.93
N LYS A 13 10.71 20.23 5.05
CA LYS A 13 9.78 21.32 5.40
C LYS A 13 8.35 20.85 5.63
N MET A 14 7.97 19.70 5.06
CA MET A 14 6.63 19.12 5.17
C MET A 14 6.50 18.24 6.41
N LYS A 15 7.62 17.67 6.88
CA LYS A 15 7.63 16.74 8.01
C LYS A 15 7.32 17.43 9.32
N ASN A 16 6.38 16.83 10.06
CA ASN A 16 6.12 17.21 11.46
C ASN A 16 6.85 16.22 12.37
N PRO A 17 7.87 16.64 13.16
CA PRO A 17 8.61 15.74 14.05
C PRO A 17 7.78 15.09 15.18
N LYS A 18 6.56 15.59 15.40
CA LYS A 18 5.62 15.08 16.42
C LYS A 18 4.58 14.13 15.83
N ASP A 19 4.59 13.95 14.52
CA ASP A 19 3.69 13.03 13.83
C ASP A 19 4.23 11.60 13.97
N GLU A 20 3.49 10.74 14.64
CA GLU A 20 3.85 9.34 14.87
C GLU A 20 3.47 8.45 13.67
N THR A 21 2.67 8.97 12.73
CA THR A 21 2.17 8.26 11.56
C THR A 21 2.34 9.10 10.27
N PRO A 22 3.57 9.55 9.95
CA PRO A 22 3.77 10.43 8.81
C PRO A 22 3.49 9.69 7.49
N ILE A 23 2.84 10.39 6.57
CA ILE A 23 2.66 9.90 5.20
C ILE A 23 4.00 9.70 4.48
N SER A 24 4.02 8.85 3.46
CA SER A 24 5.20 8.59 2.62
C SER A 24 5.43 9.73 1.60
N TYR A 25 5.89 10.90 2.08
CA TYR A 25 6.11 12.08 1.25
C TYR A 25 6.88 11.76 -0.04
N GLY A 26 6.32 12.17 -1.17
CA GLY A 26 6.94 12.04 -2.48
C GLY A 26 6.73 10.68 -3.17
N LEU A 27 5.99 9.76 -2.57
CA LEU A 27 5.81 8.39 -3.06
C LEU A 27 5.31 8.36 -4.52
N ASN A 28 4.29 9.16 -4.84
CA ASN A 28 3.59 9.21 -6.13
C ASN A 28 3.90 10.48 -6.93
N SER A 29 5.16 10.93 -6.91
CA SER A 29 5.50 12.19 -7.53
C SER A 29 6.96 12.25 -8.00
N ARG A 30 7.28 13.27 -8.75
CA ARG A 30 8.67 13.66 -9.04
C ARG A 30 8.92 15.12 -8.68
N LEU A 31 10.16 15.44 -8.34
CA LEU A 31 10.60 16.83 -8.18
C LEU A 31 11.29 17.33 -9.44
N VAL A 32 10.93 18.51 -9.87
CA VAL A 32 11.52 19.23 -11.01
C VAL A 32 11.89 20.66 -10.64
N LYS A 33 12.82 21.25 -11.38
CA LYS A 33 13.07 22.69 -11.33
C LYS A 33 12.34 23.39 -12.48
N ARG A 34 11.49 24.36 -12.12
CA ARG A 34 10.85 25.28 -13.06
C ARG A 34 11.16 26.70 -12.62
N ASP A 35 11.78 27.48 -13.49
CA ASP A 35 12.17 28.88 -13.22
C ASP A 35 12.95 29.04 -11.88
N GLY A 36 13.88 28.13 -11.63
CA GLY A 36 14.72 28.13 -10.44
C GLY A 36 14.03 27.66 -9.13
N LYS A 37 12.74 27.34 -9.18
CA LYS A 37 11.97 26.80 -8.05
C LYS A 37 11.81 25.29 -8.16
N ILE A 38 11.80 24.62 -7.03
CA ILE A 38 11.48 23.20 -6.96
C ILE A 38 9.96 23.05 -6.90
N VAL A 39 9.43 22.22 -7.78
CA VAL A 39 8.01 21.91 -7.90
C VAL A 39 7.85 20.39 -7.83
N GLU A 40 6.86 19.94 -7.08
CA GLU A 40 6.42 18.56 -7.05
C GLU A 40 5.32 18.33 -8.06
N GLU A 41 5.53 17.37 -8.96
CA GLU A 41 4.56 16.98 -9.98
C GLU A 41 4.03 15.58 -9.62
N THR A 42 2.75 15.50 -9.25
CA THR A 42 2.11 14.29 -8.74
C THR A 42 1.53 13.44 -9.89
N TYR A 43 1.61 12.13 -9.74
CA TYR A 43 0.96 11.13 -10.60
C TYR A 43 -0.49 10.96 -10.17
N LYS A 44 -1.41 11.57 -10.91
CA LYS A 44 -2.83 11.58 -10.62
C LYS A 44 -3.66 12.00 -11.83
N VAL A 45 -4.97 11.90 -11.74
CA VAL A 45 -5.89 12.53 -12.71
C VAL A 45 -5.64 14.05 -12.75
N GLY A 46 -5.47 14.58 -13.94
CA GLY A 46 -5.10 16.00 -14.16
C GLY A 46 -3.63 16.34 -13.84
N GLY A 47 -2.81 15.35 -13.45
CA GLY A 47 -1.38 15.48 -13.21
C GLY A 47 -0.54 14.70 -14.22
N LEU A 48 0.60 14.18 -13.76
CA LEU A 48 1.44 13.32 -14.61
C LEU A 48 0.75 11.98 -14.86
N TYR A 49 0.93 11.45 -16.07
CA TYR A 49 0.33 10.19 -16.54
C TYR A 49 -1.21 10.15 -16.47
N THR A 50 -1.87 11.31 -16.56
CA THR A 50 -3.33 11.42 -16.41
C THR A 50 -4.08 10.45 -17.31
N GLU A 51 -3.72 10.31 -18.60
CA GLU A 51 -4.40 9.41 -19.53
C GLU A 51 -4.35 7.93 -19.10
N ALA A 52 -3.22 7.49 -18.54
CA ALA A 52 -3.08 6.14 -18.02
C ALA A 52 -3.87 5.96 -16.71
N ILE A 53 -3.79 6.94 -15.81
CA ILE A 53 -4.47 6.91 -14.51
C ILE A 53 -5.99 6.97 -14.69
N GLU A 54 -6.50 7.77 -15.63
CA GLU A 54 -7.94 7.79 -15.98
C GLU A 54 -8.45 6.42 -16.43
N LYS A 55 -7.63 5.65 -17.14
CA LYS A 55 -7.97 4.27 -17.52
C LYS A 55 -7.97 3.32 -16.32
N ILE A 56 -7.04 3.51 -15.38
CA ILE A 56 -7.03 2.75 -14.11
C ILE A 56 -8.32 3.07 -13.35
N VAL A 57 -8.65 4.33 -13.14
CA VAL A 57 -9.88 4.77 -12.46
C VAL A 57 -11.11 4.19 -13.13
N TYR A 58 -11.23 4.28 -14.45
CA TYR A 58 -12.34 3.70 -15.20
C TYR A 58 -12.57 2.21 -14.90
N TRP A 59 -11.49 1.40 -14.87
CA TRP A 59 -11.61 -0.02 -14.57
C TRP A 59 -11.85 -0.30 -13.08
N LEU A 60 -11.31 0.51 -12.17
CA LEU A 60 -11.62 0.43 -10.75
C LEU A 60 -13.10 0.75 -10.47
N GLU A 61 -13.69 1.74 -11.14
CA GLU A 61 -15.13 2.02 -11.05
C GLU A 61 -15.99 0.82 -11.49
N LYS A 62 -15.56 0.11 -12.56
CA LYS A 62 -16.22 -1.12 -12.97
C LYS A 62 -16.08 -2.23 -11.93
N ALA A 63 -14.88 -2.36 -11.35
CA ALA A 63 -14.62 -3.34 -10.30
C ALA A 63 -15.44 -3.05 -9.04
N ALA A 64 -15.57 -1.81 -8.62
CA ALA A 64 -16.42 -1.41 -7.49
C ALA A 64 -17.89 -1.80 -7.69
N GLY A 65 -18.37 -1.74 -8.96
CA GLY A 65 -19.74 -2.14 -9.32
C GLY A 65 -20.01 -3.65 -9.26
N VAL A 66 -18.96 -4.48 -9.15
CA VAL A 66 -19.06 -5.95 -9.06
C VAL A 66 -18.28 -6.51 -7.87
N ALA A 67 -17.96 -5.67 -6.89
CA ALA A 67 -17.27 -6.06 -5.68
C ALA A 67 -18.04 -7.19 -4.94
N GLU A 68 -17.30 -8.12 -4.35
CA GLU A 68 -17.85 -9.30 -3.68
C GLU A 68 -18.61 -8.94 -2.39
N ASN A 69 -18.21 -7.84 -1.74
CA ASN A 69 -18.79 -7.34 -0.50
C ASN A 69 -18.52 -5.84 -0.33
N GLU A 70 -19.15 -5.21 0.66
CA GLU A 70 -19.01 -3.78 0.92
C GLU A 70 -17.59 -3.38 1.34
N GLN A 71 -16.87 -4.25 2.07
CA GLN A 71 -15.48 -3.98 2.47
C GLN A 71 -14.57 -3.87 1.25
N GLN A 72 -14.66 -4.81 0.30
CA GLN A 72 -13.89 -4.76 -0.93
C GLN A 72 -14.26 -3.53 -1.77
N LYS A 73 -15.54 -3.19 -1.84
CA LYS A 73 -16.00 -2.01 -2.54
C LYS A 73 -15.39 -0.73 -1.96
N GLU A 74 -15.39 -0.59 -0.64
CA GLU A 74 -14.80 0.55 0.06
C GLU A 74 -13.29 0.66 -0.21
N VAL A 75 -12.57 -0.47 -0.22
CA VAL A 75 -11.15 -0.53 -0.61
C VAL A 75 -10.94 0.03 -2.02
N ILE A 76 -11.76 -0.40 -2.98
CA ILE A 76 -11.64 0.04 -4.37
C ILE A 76 -11.98 1.53 -4.50
N GLU A 77 -13.05 2.00 -3.87
CA GLU A 77 -13.46 3.40 -3.89
C GLU A 77 -12.39 4.31 -3.28
N LYS A 78 -11.76 3.91 -2.20
CA LYS A 78 -10.66 4.66 -1.59
C LYS A 78 -9.42 4.73 -2.50
N LEU A 79 -9.13 3.67 -3.23
CA LEU A 79 -8.06 3.67 -4.23
C LEU A 79 -8.38 4.61 -5.41
N ILE A 80 -9.64 4.70 -5.82
CA ILE A 80 -10.11 5.67 -6.82
C ILE A 80 -9.87 7.10 -6.33
N ASP A 81 -10.27 7.42 -5.08
CA ASP A 81 -10.03 8.73 -4.47
C ASP A 81 -8.55 9.11 -4.49
N TYR A 82 -7.69 8.17 -4.14
CA TYR A 82 -6.25 8.37 -4.21
C TYR A 82 -5.77 8.73 -5.63
N TYR A 83 -6.18 7.98 -6.65
CA TYR A 83 -5.77 8.27 -8.03
C TYR A 83 -6.34 9.59 -8.56
N GLN A 84 -7.52 10.00 -8.12
CA GLN A 84 -8.12 11.27 -8.50
C GLN A 84 -7.44 12.45 -7.83
N THR A 85 -7.13 12.35 -6.54
CA THR A 85 -6.59 13.46 -5.74
C THR A 85 -5.07 13.50 -5.72
N GLY A 86 -4.41 12.34 -5.79
CA GLY A 86 -2.99 12.17 -5.54
C GLY A 86 -2.60 12.31 -4.06
N ASP A 87 -3.58 12.31 -3.17
CA ASP A 87 -3.40 12.49 -1.74
C ASP A 87 -2.90 11.20 -1.08
N LEU A 88 -1.76 11.27 -0.41
CA LEU A 88 -1.13 10.12 0.24
C LEU A 88 -1.84 9.70 1.54
N GLU A 89 -2.62 10.59 2.18
CA GLU A 89 -3.48 10.20 3.29
C GLU A 89 -4.58 9.23 2.81
N GLN A 90 -5.15 9.48 1.61
CA GLN A 90 -6.10 8.56 0.98
C GLN A 90 -5.46 7.20 0.64
N PHE A 91 -4.17 7.21 0.28
CA PHE A 91 -3.44 5.96 0.02
C PHE A 91 -3.20 5.15 1.31
N ASP A 92 -2.89 5.81 2.41
CA ASP A 92 -2.76 5.16 3.72
C ASP A 92 -4.10 4.59 4.19
N GLU A 93 -5.19 5.33 4.02
CA GLU A 93 -6.56 4.85 4.32
C GLU A 93 -6.92 3.63 3.46
N TYR A 94 -6.61 3.67 2.16
CA TYR A 94 -6.76 2.52 1.27
C TYR A 94 -6.00 1.30 1.81
N ALA A 95 -4.74 1.47 2.19
CA ALA A 95 -3.91 0.38 2.70
C ALA A 95 -4.48 -0.21 4.01
N ILE A 96 -4.98 0.63 4.91
CA ILE A 96 -5.62 0.21 6.16
C ILE A 96 -6.90 -0.60 5.88
N LEU A 97 -7.72 -0.17 4.94
CA LEU A 97 -8.94 -0.88 4.54
C LEU A 97 -8.61 -2.21 3.84
N TRP A 98 -7.61 -2.20 2.96
CA TRP A 98 -7.15 -3.40 2.26
C TRP A 98 -6.65 -4.49 3.22
N VAL A 99 -5.88 -4.14 4.24
CA VAL A 99 -5.40 -5.11 5.26
C VAL A 99 -6.56 -5.74 6.04
N LYS A 100 -7.69 -5.04 6.16
CA LYS A 100 -8.89 -5.54 6.85
C LYS A 100 -9.77 -6.44 5.99
N ASP A 101 -9.61 -6.39 4.67
CA ASP A 101 -10.36 -7.26 3.75
C ASP A 101 -9.77 -8.67 3.74
N LEU A 102 -10.29 -9.52 4.62
CA LEU A 102 -9.86 -10.91 4.78
C LEU A 102 -10.77 -11.92 4.05
N ASP A 103 -11.96 -11.50 3.64
CA ASP A 103 -13.01 -12.39 3.15
C ASP A 103 -13.10 -12.46 1.62
N SER A 104 -12.70 -11.41 0.92
CA SER A 104 -12.75 -11.37 -0.54
C SER A 104 -11.87 -12.45 -1.18
N GLN A 105 -12.39 -13.09 -2.24
CA GLN A 105 -11.67 -14.11 -3.01
C GLN A 105 -10.68 -13.49 -3.99
N VAL A 106 -11.09 -12.40 -4.65
CA VAL A 106 -10.19 -11.61 -5.51
C VAL A 106 -9.48 -10.60 -4.64
N ASP A 107 -8.15 -10.64 -4.65
CA ASP A 107 -7.31 -9.71 -3.93
C ASP A 107 -6.35 -9.02 -4.91
N PHE A 108 -5.92 -7.81 -4.61
CA PHE A 108 -5.05 -7.06 -5.51
C PHE A 108 -4.14 -6.11 -4.75
N VAL A 109 -2.97 -5.87 -5.32
CA VAL A 109 -2.11 -4.74 -4.99
C VAL A 109 -2.10 -3.81 -6.19
N ASN A 110 -2.28 -2.54 -5.97
CA ASN A 110 -2.30 -1.56 -7.05
C ASN A 110 -1.88 -0.18 -6.50
N GLY A 111 -0.82 0.39 -7.06
CA GLY A 111 -0.37 1.73 -6.65
C GLY A 111 1.10 1.98 -6.86
N PHE A 112 1.55 3.11 -6.32
CA PHE A 112 2.96 3.46 -6.22
C PHE A 112 3.46 2.97 -4.85
N THR A 113 4.18 1.83 -4.81
CA THR A 113 4.48 1.13 -3.55
C THR A 113 5.97 0.92 -3.33
N GLU A 114 6.71 0.43 -4.31
CA GLU A 114 8.09 0.02 -4.13
C GLU A 114 9.09 1.15 -4.38
N THR A 115 9.87 1.50 -3.34
CA THR A 115 10.80 2.64 -3.35
C THR A 115 12.28 2.26 -3.49
N TYR A 116 12.61 0.97 -3.52
CA TYR A 116 14.00 0.49 -3.54
C TYR A 116 14.80 0.92 -4.79
N GLY A 117 14.14 1.35 -5.86
CA GLY A 117 14.77 1.92 -7.05
C GLY A 117 15.15 3.40 -6.91
N ASP A 118 14.70 4.08 -5.86
CA ASP A 118 15.00 5.49 -5.63
C ASP A 118 16.19 5.64 -4.66
N PRO A 119 17.21 6.45 -4.99
CA PRO A 119 18.38 6.65 -4.13
C PRO A 119 18.06 7.18 -2.72
N LEU A 120 16.94 7.89 -2.55
CA LEU A 120 16.47 8.41 -1.27
C LEU A 120 15.39 7.52 -0.62
N GLY A 121 14.96 6.46 -1.30
CA GLY A 121 13.89 5.59 -0.82
C GLY A 121 12.53 6.29 -0.68
N MET A 122 12.27 7.32 -1.49
CA MET A 122 11.07 8.16 -1.38
C MET A 122 10.13 8.02 -2.58
N LYS A 123 10.68 7.81 -3.78
CA LYS A 123 9.91 7.75 -5.02
C LYS A 123 9.59 6.32 -5.36
N ALA A 124 8.31 6.00 -5.49
CA ALA A 124 7.89 4.65 -5.83
C ALA A 124 7.74 4.43 -7.33
N SER A 125 7.96 3.18 -7.74
CA SER A 125 7.45 2.67 -9.01
C SER A 125 5.98 2.26 -8.86
N TRP A 126 5.23 2.35 -9.96
CA TRP A 126 3.88 1.83 -10.02
C TRP A 126 3.91 0.32 -10.28
N GLU A 127 3.07 -0.39 -9.56
CA GLU A 127 2.89 -1.82 -9.74
C GLU A 127 1.43 -2.24 -9.52
N SER A 128 1.09 -3.38 -10.07
CA SER A 128 -0.21 -4.00 -9.85
C SER A 128 -0.08 -5.51 -9.97
N ILE A 129 -0.75 -6.21 -9.09
CA ILE A 129 -0.91 -7.65 -9.13
C ILE A 129 -2.33 -8.00 -8.72
N VAL A 130 -2.96 -8.95 -9.41
CA VAL A 130 -4.28 -9.49 -9.06
C VAL A 130 -4.11 -10.96 -8.68
N ASN A 131 -4.68 -11.33 -7.56
CA ASN A 131 -4.58 -12.65 -6.97
C ASN A 131 -5.96 -13.26 -6.72
N PHE A 132 -6.04 -14.58 -6.77
CA PHE A 132 -7.18 -15.35 -6.28
C PHE A 132 -6.81 -16.08 -4.99
N LYS A 133 -7.67 -15.98 -3.98
CA LYS A 133 -7.52 -16.71 -2.73
C LYS A 133 -7.77 -18.21 -2.97
N ASN A 134 -6.79 -19.03 -2.59
CA ASN A 134 -6.97 -20.48 -2.52
C ASN A 134 -7.61 -20.80 -1.18
N LEU A 135 -8.94 -21.07 -1.19
CA LEU A 135 -9.72 -21.27 0.03
C LEU A 135 -9.25 -22.47 0.85
N GLU A 136 -8.99 -23.61 0.19
CA GLU A 136 -8.53 -24.85 0.85
C GLU A 136 -7.15 -24.65 1.50
N ALA A 137 -6.22 -24.03 0.77
CA ALA A 137 -4.89 -23.78 1.31
C ALA A 137 -4.90 -22.71 2.40
N SER A 138 -5.79 -21.70 2.32
CA SER A 138 -5.97 -20.69 3.35
C SER A 138 -6.51 -21.30 4.65
N GLU A 139 -7.44 -22.25 4.58
CA GLU A 139 -7.95 -22.96 5.75
C GLU A 139 -6.82 -23.73 6.49
N ARG A 140 -5.89 -24.30 5.75
CA ARG A 140 -4.72 -24.95 6.38
C ARG A 140 -3.82 -23.97 7.13
N THR A 141 -3.70 -22.72 6.66
CA THR A 141 -2.93 -21.67 7.37
C THR A 141 -3.61 -21.23 8.65
N HIS A 142 -4.94 -21.29 8.74
CA HIS A 142 -5.66 -21.03 9.98
C HIS A 142 -5.22 -21.97 11.10
N THR A 143 -5.02 -23.25 10.81
CA THR A 143 -4.52 -24.22 11.79
C THR A 143 -3.18 -23.79 12.38
N ILE A 144 -2.28 -23.21 11.59
CA ILE A 144 -0.99 -22.70 12.06
C ILE A 144 -1.19 -21.45 12.92
N SER A 145 -2.02 -20.52 12.45
CA SER A 145 -2.35 -19.27 13.18
C SER A 145 -2.98 -19.53 14.55
N ASP A 146 -3.91 -20.47 14.61
CA ASP A 146 -4.62 -20.85 15.85
C ASP A 146 -3.67 -21.49 16.87
N ASN A 147 -2.58 -22.10 16.41
CA ASN A 147 -1.53 -22.67 17.26
C ASN A 147 -0.31 -21.76 17.44
N ALA A 148 -0.42 -20.46 17.17
CA ALA A 148 0.70 -19.54 17.26
C ALA A 148 1.37 -19.52 18.64
N GLN A 149 0.60 -19.61 19.72
CA GLN A 149 1.13 -19.69 21.08
C GLN A 149 1.95 -20.96 21.31
N TRP A 150 1.47 -22.10 20.79
CA TRP A 150 2.22 -23.35 20.88
C TRP A 150 3.59 -23.25 20.19
N PHE A 151 3.65 -22.61 19.00
CA PHE A 151 4.91 -22.39 18.29
C PHE A 151 5.84 -21.45 19.04
N GLU A 152 5.32 -20.38 19.66
CA GLU A 152 6.11 -19.48 20.50
C GLU A 152 6.73 -20.24 21.69
N ASP A 153 5.91 -21.01 22.41
CA ASP A 153 6.30 -21.71 23.63
C ASP A 153 7.35 -22.82 23.32
N ASN A 154 7.23 -23.48 22.18
CA ASN A 154 8.11 -24.59 21.78
C ASN A 154 9.23 -24.19 20.81
N SER A 155 9.35 -22.91 20.46
CA SER A 155 10.43 -22.41 19.59
C SER A 155 11.79 -22.53 20.29
N PRO A 156 12.90 -22.74 19.55
CA PRO A 156 14.25 -22.83 20.13
C PRO A 156 14.84 -21.44 20.47
N VAL A 157 13.98 -20.47 20.76
CA VAL A 157 14.35 -19.11 21.15
C VAL A 157 14.58 -19.05 22.65
N ASP A 158 15.55 -18.24 23.10
CA ASP A 158 15.81 -18.00 24.52
C ASP A 158 14.52 -17.49 25.20
N SER A 159 14.20 -18.07 26.36
CA SER A 159 12.97 -17.78 27.11
C SER A 159 12.79 -16.30 27.44
N ARG A 160 13.90 -15.54 27.59
CA ARG A 160 13.87 -14.09 27.83
C ARG A 160 13.34 -13.28 26.64
N LEU A 161 13.34 -13.87 25.44
CA LEU A 161 12.88 -13.25 24.19
C LEU A 161 11.48 -13.73 23.76
N LYS A 162 10.95 -14.75 24.46
CA LYS A 162 9.60 -15.26 24.17
C LYS A 162 8.54 -14.28 24.68
N LYS A 163 7.43 -14.24 23.96
CA LYS A 163 6.25 -13.44 24.35
C LYS A 163 5.30 -14.29 25.18
N ASP A 164 4.83 -13.74 26.28
CA ASP A 164 3.83 -14.41 27.14
C ASP A 164 2.53 -14.69 26.40
N LYS A 165 2.21 -13.86 25.40
CA LYS A 165 1.01 -13.99 24.58
C LYS A 165 1.28 -13.57 23.16
N VAL A 166 0.99 -14.47 22.21
CA VAL A 166 1.03 -14.19 20.78
C VAL A 166 -0.34 -14.38 20.15
N LYS A 167 -0.57 -13.64 19.09
CA LYS A 167 -1.74 -13.79 18.21
C LYS A 167 -1.22 -14.25 16.85
N GLY A 168 -1.83 -15.29 16.31
CA GLY A 168 -1.56 -15.75 14.95
C GLY A 168 -1.86 -14.65 13.94
N VAL A 169 -1.04 -14.56 12.89
CA VAL A 169 -1.28 -13.64 11.80
C VAL A 169 -2.37 -14.17 10.88
N SER A 170 -3.20 -13.28 10.40
CA SER A 170 -4.10 -13.60 9.30
C SER A 170 -3.28 -13.77 8.01
N ALA A 171 -3.45 -14.91 7.34
CA ALA A 171 -2.72 -15.21 6.12
C ALA A 171 -3.68 -15.77 5.06
N LYS A 172 -3.58 -15.23 3.85
CA LYS A 172 -4.26 -15.75 2.67
C LYS A 172 -3.25 -16.51 1.82
N VAL A 173 -3.58 -17.71 1.38
CA VAL A 173 -2.83 -18.38 0.32
C VAL A 173 -3.43 -17.93 -1.00
N ILE A 174 -2.62 -17.36 -1.85
CA ILE A 174 -3.05 -16.74 -3.11
C ILE A 174 -2.41 -17.41 -4.32
N THR A 175 -3.11 -17.33 -5.43
CA THR A 175 -2.59 -17.64 -6.77
C THR A 175 -2.63 -16.37 -7.60
N ALA A 176 -1.49 -15.93 -8.10
CA ALA A 176 -1.42 -14.77 -8.97
C ALA A 176 -2.16 -15.05 -10.28
N ALA A 177 -3.01 -14.12 -10.68
CA ALA A 177 -3.74 -14.17 -11.94
C ALA A 177 -3.04 -13.33 -13.02
N MET A 178 -2.37 -12.23 -12.62
CA MET A 178 -1.69 -11.31 -13.54
C MET A 178 -0.65 -10.51 -12.77
#